data_981a7e0815726618b40f361be7825569
#
_entry.id   981a7e0815726618b40f361be7825569
#
_cell.length_a   1.000
_cell.length_b   1.000
_cell.length_c   1.000
_cell.angle_alpha   90.00
_cell.angle_beta   90.00
_cell.angle_gamma   90.00
#
_symmetry.space_group_name_H-M   'P 1'
#
loop_
_entity.id
_entity.type
_entity.pdbx_description
1 polymer ?
#
loop_
_entity_poly.entity_id
_entity_poly.type
_entity_poly.pdbx_seq_one_letter_code
_entity_poly.pdbx_strand_id
1 'polypeptide(L)'
;RYFLNEQSYERSLINQLYGNFYAVQGKYEEAIPWFVKSLKFKKIPLVTGLQVRRNLAQCYFQNSNYLGTIKILEEYKAISIKRGLLFAPTDRVMLGISYFKDDKYEKAYINISEANQLSTTYKEDWLGYELSLAIQLKKYAEAIETAQLLIFVNPDKKEYWKQLSGLYYTQDADNESLAGLELAYEQNTLTNEKEYLDLSRYYLYKNLPQKAIKTIRYGIDTGIVSESKKNYELLADSYFILKDRAKGIQYLEESLQLESDPNTAFKIGRFAFEEEDWNTAFKYLQEAKKLKYNKNPGRLDILMGISLYELGNYQKSKIFFNNALEFDESKISAEGWLSYLDDLGS
;
A
#
# COMPACT_ATOMS: atom_id res chain seq x y z
N ARG A 1 16.80 -30.06 63.50
CA ARG A 1 16.39 -30.00 62.07
C ARG A 1 14.87 -30.02 62.02
N TYR A 2 14.22 -28.86 61.90
CA TYR A 2 12.80 -28.78 61.58
C TYR A 2 12.65 -29.21 60.09
N PHE A 3 12.20 -30.43 59.88
CA PHE A 3 11.78 -30.83 58.52
C PHE A 3 10.48 -30.13 58.21
N LEU A 4 10.54 -29.11 57.39
CA LEU A 4 9.34 -28.49 56.83
C LEU A 4 8.56 -29.59 56.10
N ASN A 5 7.29 -29.78 56.48
CA ASN A 5 6.41 -30.71 55.80
C ASN A 5 6.38 -30.39 54.31
N GLU A 6 6.49 -31.41 53.45
CA GLU A 6 6.51 -31.23 52.00
C GLU A 6 5.30 -30.45 51.44
N GLN A 7 4.24 -30.33 52.21
CA GLN A 7 3.01 -29.61 51.88
C GLN A 7 2.82 -28.32 52.66
N SER A 8 3.87 -27.74 53.28
CA SER A 8 3.74 -26.52 54.06
C SER A 8 3.80 -25.27 53.16
N TYR A 9 3.09 -24.21 53.56
CA TYR A 9 3.08 -22.93 52.86
C TYR A 9 4.49 -22.31 52.79
N GLU A 10 5.29 -22.48 53.84
CA GLU A 10 6.67 -22.00 53.90
C GLU A 10 7.52 -22.61 52.77
N ARG A 11 7.31 -23.88 52.44
CA ARG A 11 8.02 -24.51 51.32
C ARG A 11 7.59 -23.95 49.96
N SER A 12 6.32 -23.60 49.81
CA SER A 12 5.86 -22.86 48.64
C SER A 12 6.56 -21.51 48.49
N LEU A 13 6.71 -20.74 49.60
CA LEU A 13 7.43 -19.46 49.58
C LEU A 13 8.92 -19.67 49.24
N ILE A 14 9.58 -20.67 49.77
CA ILE A 14 10.97 -21.00 49.42
C ILE A 14 11.10 -21.27 47.92
N ASN A 15 10.20 -22.06 47.35
CA ASN A 15 10.19 -22.35 45.92
C ASN A 15 9.96 -21.04 45.11
N GLN A 16 9.09 -20.14 45.57
CA GLN A 16 8.87 -18.85 44.92
C GLN A 16 10.14 -17.97 44.97
N LEU A 17 10.85 -17.94 46.10
CA LEU A 17 12.09 -17.20 46.24
C LEU A 17 13.17 -17.69 45.28
N TYR A 18 13.35 -19.01 45.16
CA TYR A 18 14.28 -19.57 44.17
C TYR A 18 13.86 -19.27 42.74
N GLY A 19 12.56 -19.37 42.42
CA GLY A 19 12.05 -19.00 41.12
C GLY A 19 12.35 -17.54 40.78
N ASN A 20 12.08 -16.62 41.71
CA ASN A 20 12.39 -15.18 41.54
C ASN A 20 13.91 -14.95 41.42
N PHE A 21 14.73 -15.64 42.22
CA PHE A 21 16.18 -15.50 42.16
C PHE A 21 16.73 -15.84 40.77
N TYR A 22 16.27 -16.93 40.15
CA TYR A 22 16.69 -17.27 38.79
C TYR A 22 16.09 -16.33 37.74
N ALA A 23 14.82 -15.95 37.88
CA ALA A 23 14.15 -15.07 36.94
C ALA A 23 14.81 -13.67 36.85
N VAL A 24 15.22 -13.07 38.00
CA VAL A 24 15.93 -11.79 38.03
C VAL A 24 17.30 -11.86 37.34
N GLN A 25 17.93 -13.04 37.32
CA GLN A 25 19.19 -13.27 36.60
C GLN A 25 18.98 -13.57 35.10
N GLY A 26 17.75 -13.55 34.61
CA GLY A 26 17.41 -13.92 33.22
C GLY A 26 17.47 -15.42 32.96
N LYS A 27 17.64 -16.26 33.99
CA LYS A 27 17.67 -17.73 33.91
C LYS A 27 16.26 -18.28 33.97
N TYR A 28 15.47 -18.02 32.93
CA TYR A 28 14.04 -18.33 32.92
C TYR A 28 13.76 -19.84 32.93
N GLU A 29 14.58 -20.63 32.25
CA GLU A 29 14.42 -22.06 32.17
C GLU A 29 14.62 -22.69 33.55
N GLU A 30 15.60 -22.22 34.32
CA GLU A 30 15.85 -22.69 35.71
C GLU A 30 14.79 -22.18 36.71
N ALA A 31 14.18 -21.01 36.45
CA ALA A 31 13.13 -20.43 37.30
C ALA A 31 11.81 -21.24 37.21
N ILE A 32 11.43 -21.69 36.01
CA ILE A 32 10.17 -22.40 35.73
C ILE A 32 9.88 -23.56 36.69
N PRO A 33 10.77 -24.53 36.89
CA PRO A 33 10.48 -25.67 37.78
C PRO A 33 10.23 -25.25 39.23
N TRP A 34 10.82 -24.15 39.68
CA TRP A 34 10.58 -23.67 41.06
C TRP A 34 9.18 -23.08 41.19
N PHE A 35 8.74 -22.25 40.23
CA PHE A 35 7.37 -21.74 40.26
C PHE A 35 6.34 -22.84 40.10
N VAL A 36 6.58 -23.83 39.23
CA VAL A 36 5.71 -25.01 39.10
C VAL A 36 5.61 -25.80 40.42
N LYS A 37 6.74 -26.02 41.12
CA LYS A 37 6.75 -26.65 42.45
C LYS A 37 5.97 -25.79 43.44
N SER A 38 6.11 -24.46 43.43
CA SER A 38 5.35 -23.58 44.31
C SER A 38 3.84 -23.74 44.13
N LEU A 39 3.34 -23.83 42.90
CA LEU A 39 1.91 -23.96 42.57
C LEU A 39 1.29 -25.34 42.95
N LYS A 40 2.08 -26.35 43.22
CA LYS A 40 1.57 -27.66 43.67
C LYS A 40 0.95 -27.66 45.07
N PHE A 41 1.17 -26.57 45.83
CA PHE A 41 0.62 -26.46 47.19
C PHE A 41 -0.86 -26.09 47.17
N LYS A 42 -1.72 -26.90 47.82
CA LYS A 42 -3.18 -26.70 47.80
C LYS A 42 -3.67 -25.52 48.61
N LYS A 43 -2.87 -25.03 49.58
CA LYS A 43 -3.26 -23.96 50.51
C LYS A 43 -2.48 -22.64 50.29
N ILE A 44 -2.10 -22.34 49.07
CA ILE A 44 -1.49 -21.03 48.76
C ILE A 44 -2.56 -19.94 48.87
N PRO A 45 -2.28 -18.80 49.56
CA PRO A 45 -3.17 -17.64 49.55
C PRO A 45 -3.43 -17.18 48.10
N LEU A 46 -4.66 -16.74 47.83
CA LEU A 46 -5.09 -16.40 46.48
C LEU A 46 -4.12 -15.42 45.77
N VAL A 47 -3.78 -14.31 46.44
CA VAL A 47 -2.91 -13.28 45.88
C VAL A 47 -1.54 -13.86 45.56
N THR A 48 -0.95 -14.63 46.47
CA THR A 48 0.35 -15.29 46.23
C THR A 48 0.27 -16.28 45.06
N GLY A 49 -0.79 -17.06 44.99
CA GLY A 49 -0.99 -18.02 43.88
C GLY A 49 -1.17 -17.34 42.53
N LEU A 50 -1.81 -16.16 42.47
CA LEU A 50 -1.92 -15.35 41.26
C LEU A 50 -0.56 -14.76 40.88
N GLN A 51 0.19 -14.23 41.85
CA GLN A 51 1.53 -13.67 41.59
C GLN A 51 2.51 -14.73 41.07
N VAL A 52 2.49 -15.94 41.63
CA VAL A 52 3.33 -17.05 41.15
C VAL A 52 2.97 -17.43 39.71
N ARG A 53 1.67 -17.48 39.37
CA ARG A 53 1.23 -17.74 37.99
C ARG A 53 1.73 -16.66 37.02
N ARG A 54 1.62 -15.40 37.42
CA ARG A 54 2.11 -14.27 36.61
C ARG A 54 3.61 -14.37 36.35
N ASN A 55 4.41 -14.63 37.39
CA ASN A 55 5.87 -14.78 37.28
C ASN A 55 6.22 -16.02 36.42
N LEU A 56 5.51 -17.14 36.61
CA LEU A 56 5.69 -18.34 35.77
C LEU A 56 5.38 -18.06 34.29
N ALA A 57 4.26 -17.38 34.03
CA ALA A 57 3.89 -16.99 32.67
C ALA A 57 4.96 -16.08 32.03
N GLN A 58 5.49 -15.11 32.79
CA GLN A 58 6.58 -14.25 32.34
C GLN A 58 7.84 -15.07 31.99
N CYS A 59 8.20 -16.08 32.81
CA CYS A 59 9.34 -16.93 32.50
C CYS A 59 9.10 -17.79 31.26
N TYR A 60 7.91 -18.36 31.08
CA TYR A 60 7.57 -19.07 29.85
C TYR A 60 7.63 -18.16 28.62
N PHE A 61 7.10 -16.94 28.73
CA PHE A 61 7.10 -15.97 27.63
C PHE A 61 8.52 -15.58 27.22
N GLN A 62 9.38 -15.25 28.18
CA GLN A 62 10.78 -14.89 27.94
C GLN A 62 11.60 -16.04 27.36
N ASN A 63 11.21 -17.27 27.71
CA ASN A 63 11.81 -18.50 27.16
C ASN A 63 11.13 -18.96 25.85
N SER A 64 10.32 -18.10 25.22
CA SER A 64 9.57 -18.39 23.98
C SER A 64 8.66 -19.61 24.03
N ASN A 65 8.30 -20.07 25.23
CA ASN A 65 7.33 -21.15 25.44
C ASN A 65 5.90 -20.56 25.48
N TYR A 66 5.40 -20.17 24.30
CA TYR A 66 4.10 -19.50 24.18
C TYR A 66 2.92 -20.39 24.61
N LEU A 67 2.98 -21.68 24.37
CA LEU A 67 1.94 -22.63 24.84
C LEU A 67 1.89 -22.70 26.37
N GLY A 68 3.06 -22.75 27.03
CA GLY A 68 3.17 -22.66 28.49
C GLY A 68 2.61 -21.33 29.00
N THR A 69 2.93 -20.23 28.38
CA THR A 69 2.40 -18.89 28.70
C THR A 69 0.87 -18.86 28.61
N ILE A 70 0.31 -19.33 27.49
CA ILE A 70 -1.15 -19.38 27.27
C ILE A 70 -1.83 -20.16 28.38
N LYS A 71 -1.34 -21.38 28.65
CA LYS A 71 -1.93 -22.25 29.68
C LYS A 71 -2.00 -21.54 31.03
N ILE A 72 -0.91 -20.97 31.50
CA ILE A 72 -0.83 -20.37 32.83
C ILE A 72 -1.60 -19.04 32.91
N LEU A 73 -1.58 -18.24 31.85
CA LEU A 73 -2.33 -16.98 31.83
C LEU A 73 -3.84 -17.20 31.71
N GLU A 74 -4.30 -18.22 31.01
CA GLU A 74 -5.73 -18.58 31.00
C GLU A 74 -6.20 -19.09 32.39
N GLU A 75 -5.40 -19.86 33.07
CA GLU A 75 -5.68 -20.24 34.48
C GLU A 75 -5.75 -18.98 35.37
N TYR A 76 -4.79 -18.07 35.22
CA TYR A 76 -4.74 -16.81 35.97
C TYR A 76 -5.97 -15.93 35.68
N LYS A 77 -6.30 -15.74 34.39
CA LYS A 77 -7.47 -15.00 33.93
C LYS A 77 -8.76 -15.54 34.49
N ALA A 78 -8.97 -16.88 34.42
CA ALA A 78 -10.16 -17.52 34.92
C ALA A 78 -10.34 -17.36 36.45
N ILE A 79 -9.26 -17.49 37.21
CA ILE A 79 -9.29 -17.30 38.66
C ILE A 79 -9.59 -15.83 38.99
N SER A 80 -8.96 -14.87 38.30
CA SER A 80 -9.15 -13.46 38.53
C SER A 80 -10.61 -13.05 38.27
N ILE A 81 -11.16 -13.40 37.11
CA ILE A 81 -12.56 -13.11 36.76
C ILE A 81 -13.54 -13.71 37.80
N LYS A 82 -13.36 -15.01 38.17
CA LYS A 82 -14.21 -15.65 39.17
C LYS A 82 -14.18 -14.95 40.54
N ARG A 83 -13.13 -14.23 40.84
CA ARG A 83 -12.93 -13.52 42.11
C ARG A 83 -13.19 -12.03 42.04
N GLY A 84 -13.64 -11.49 40.89
CA GLY A 84 -13.87 -10.06 40.68
C GLY A 84 -12.57 -9.27 40.67
N LEU A 85 -11.43 -9.89 40.36
CA LEU A 85 -10.14 -9.24 40.29
C LEU A 85 -9.81 -8.83 38.85
N LEU A 86 -9.09 -7.73 38.70
CA LEU A 86 -8.66 -7.26 37.40
C LEU A 86 -7.57 -8.20 36.81
N PHE A 87 -7.80 -8.69 35.61
CA PHE A 87 -6.73 -9.25 34.80
C PHE A 87 -6.05 -8.11 34.03
N ALA A 88 -4.83 -7.78 34.42
CA ALA A 88 -4.16 -6.54 34.03
C ALA A 88 -3.96 -6.41 32.51
N PRO A 89 -3.99 -5.18 31.94
CA PRO A 89 -3.73 -4.97 30.50
C PRO A 89 -2.40 -5.55 30.02
N THR A 90 -1.34 -5.46 30.82
CA THR A 90 -0.02 -6.04 30.47
C THR A 90 -0.06 -7.55 30.37
N ASP A 91 -0.84 -8.24 31.22
CA ASP A 91 -0.98 -9.69 31.20
C ASP A 91 -1.86 -10.13 30.00
N ARG A 92 -2.85 -9.29 29.61
CA ARG A 92 -3.63 -9.50 28.39
C ARG A 92 -2.77 -9.39 27.14
N VAL A 93 -1.89 -8.40 27.07
CA VAL A 93 -0.96 -8.27 25.93
C VAL A 93 -0.03 -9.47 25.84
N MET A 94 0.53 -9.91 26.97
CA MET A 94 1.37 -11.12 27.00
C MET A 94 0.62 -12.35 26.49
N LEU A 95 -0.63 -12.52 26.90
CA LEU A 95 -1.51 -13.59 26.44
C LEU A 95 -1.82 -13.44 24.94
N GLY A 96 -2.15 -12.23 24.49
CA GLY A 96 -2.43 -11.92 23.10
C GLY A 96 -1.23 -12.20 22.18
N ILE A 97 -0.04 -11.73 22.55
CA ILE A 97 1.19 -12.01 21.80
C ILE A 97 1.47 -13.51 21.76
N SER A 98 1.24 -14.22 22.87
CA SER A 98 1.42 -15.68 22.91
C SER A 98 0.45 -16.40 21.97
N TYR A 99 -0.81 -15.95 21.89
CA TYR A 99 -1.77 -16.45 20.90
C TYR A 99 -1.37 -16.10 19.47
N PHE A 100 -0.83 -14.91 19.23
CA PHE A 100 -0.31 -14.52 17.92
C PHE A 100 0.81 -15.45 17.45
N LYS A 101 1.72 -15.82 18.36
CA LYS A 101 2.82 -16.75 18.07
C LYS A 101 2.37 -18.22 17.90
N ASP A 102 1.14 -18.54 18.31
CA ASP A 102 0.48 -19.84 18.16
C ASP A 102 -0.58 -19.80 17.02
N ASP A 103 -0.51 -18.81 16.14
CA ASP A 103 -1.38 -18.59 14.98
C ASP A 103 -2.89 -18.49 15.30
N LYS A 104 -3.24 -18.20 16.54
CA LYS A 104 -4.62 -18.02 17.02
C LYS A 104 -5.02 -16.55 16.98
N TYR A 105 -5.11 -16.00 15.77
CA TYR A 105 -5.21 -14.56 15.54
C TYR A 105 -6.45 -13.90 16.16
N GLU A 106 -7.63 -14.55 16.14
CA GLU A 106 -8.84 -14.01 16.80
C GLU A 106 -8.67 -13.86 18.30
N LYS A 107 -8.07 -14.88 18.98
CA LYS A 107 -7.82 -14.80 20.41
C LYS A 107 -6.75 -13.77 20.75
N ALA A 108 -5.73 -13.64 19.88
CA ALA A 108 -4.73 -12.62 20.00
C ALA A 108 -5.36 -11.23 19.93
N TYR A 109 -6.16 -10.98 18.89
CA TYR A 109 -6.86 -9.71 18.69
C TYR A 109 -7.73 -9.32 19.89
N ILE A 110 -8.61 -10.23 20.36
CA ILE A 110 -9.48 -9.96 21.49
C ILE A 110 -8.68 -9.54 22.73
N ASN A 111 -7.61 -10.28 23.07
CA ASN A 111 -6.83 -9.97 24.28
C ASN A 111 -6.05 -8.65 24.16
N ILE A 112 -5.51 -8.33 22.97
CA ILE A 112 -4.76 -7.08 22.75
C ILE A 112 -5.72 -5.88 22.68
N SER A 113 -6.85 -6.00 21.99
CA SER A 113 -7.86 -4.95 21.92
C SER A 113 -8.43 -4.62 23.30
N GLU A 114 -8.81 -5.64 24.09
CA GLU A 114 -9.24 -5.46 25.48
C GLU A 114 -8.14 -4.79 26.33
N ALA A 115 -6.86 -5.09 26.09
CA ALA A 115 -5.75 -4.45 26.80
C ALA A 115 -5.63 -2.96 26.46
N ASN A 116 -5.76 -2.60 25.19
CA ASN A 116 -5.74 -1.19 24.75
C ASN A 116 -6.92 -0.40 25.32
N GLN A 117 -8.14 -1.00 25.31
CA GLN A 117 -9.34 -0.37 25.88
C GLN A 117 -9.25 -0.15 27.40
N LEU A 118 -8.59 -1.05 28.13
CA LEU A 118 -8.40 -0.95 29.58
C LEU A 118 -7.19 -0.10 29.98
N SER A 119 -6.34 0.25 29.06
CA SER A 119 -5.15 1.06 29.32
C SER A 119 -5.51 2.52 29.46
N THR A 120 -4.91 3.20 30.43
CA THR A 120 -5.07 4.64 30.64
C THR A 120 -4.25 5.49 29.68
N THR A 121 -3.33 4.87 28.95
CA THR A 121 -2.45 5.52 27.97
C THR A 121 -2.31 4.66 26.74
N TYR A 122 -2.30 5.28 25.58
CA TYR A 122 -2.02 4.58 24.33
C TYR A 122 -0.55 4.15 24.27
N LYS A 123 -0.33 2.88 23.92
CA LYS A 123 1.02 2.31 23.74
C LYS A 123 1.20 1.92 22.30
N GLU A 124 2.15 2.52 21.64
CA GLU A 124 2.40 2.34 20.21
C GLU A 124 2.57 0.85 19.84
N ASP A 125 3.37 0.12 20.61
CA ASP A 125 3.60 -1.31 20.37
C ASP A 125 2.31 -2.14 20.44
N TRP A 126 1.43 -1.85 21.42
CA TRP A 126 0.18 -2.59 21.58
C TRP A 126 -0.81 -2.29 20.46
N LEU A 127 -0.93 -1.01 20.09
CA LEU A 127 -1.72 -0.58 18.93
C LEU A 127 -1.17 -1.17 17.62
N GLY A 128 0.15 -1.29 17.49
CA GLY A 128 0.79 -1.92 16.34
C GLY A 128 0.42 -3.40 16.18
N TYR A 129 0.37 -4.15 17.29
CA TYR A 129 -0.13 -5.52 17.28
C TYR A 129 -1.62 -5.58 16.93
N GLU A 130 -2.44 -4.69 17.51
CA GLU A 130 -3.88 -4.63 17.21
C GLU A 130 -4.14 -4.35 15.73
N LEU A 131 -3.46 -3.36 15.16
CA LEU A 131 -3.56 -3.01 13.74
C LEU A 131 -3.19 -4.20 12.85
N SER A 132 -2.05 -4.84 13.12
CA SER A 132 -1.58 -5.99 12.35
C SER A 132 -2.58 -7.14 12.38
N LEU A 133 -3.14 -7.43 13.55
CA LEU A 133 -4.15 -8.47 13.73
C LEU A 133 -5.49 -8.11 13.07
N ALA A 134 -5.93 -6.86 13.18
CA ALA A 134 -7.15 -6.39 12.54
C ALA A 134 -7.06 -6.52 11.01
N ILE A 135 -5.92 -6.16 10.41
CA ILE A 135 -5.66 -6.35 8.97
C ILE A 135 -5.68 -7.84 8.61
N GLN A 136 -4.98 -8.68 9.37
CA GLN A 136 -4.93 -10.13 9.14
C GLN A 136 -6.31 -10.79 9.21
N LEU A 137 -7.18 -10.30 10.09
CA LEU A 137 -8.56 -10.77 10.27
C LEU A 137 -9.57 -10.06 9.36
N LYS A 138 -9.13 -9.16 8.48
CA LYS A 138 -9.95 -8.33 7.59
C LYS A 138 -11.00 -7.47 8.32
N LYS A 139 -10.69 -7.08 9.55
CA LYS A 139 -11.47 -6.14 10.37
C LYS A 139 -11.06 -4.71 10.01
N TYR A 140 -11.44 -4.29 8.80
CA TYR A 140 -10.90 -3.06 8.22
C TYR A 140 -11.37 -1.79 8.93
N ALA A 141 -12.60 -1.76 9.45
CA ALA A 141 -13.10 -0.62 10.21
C ALA A 141 -12.28 -0.40 11.50
N GLU A 142 -12.07 -1.47 12.26
CA GLU A 142 -11.26 -1.44 13.48
C GLU A 142 -9.77 -1.16 13.18
N ALA A 143 -9.27 -1.66 12.03
CA ALA A 143 -7.92 -1.34 11.58
C ALA A 143 -7.74 0.14 11.27
N ILE A 144 -8.73 0.79 10.66
CA ILE A 144 -8.74 2.25 10.39
C ILE A 144 -8.70 3.03 11.70
N GLU A 145 -9.57 2.70 12.67
CA GLU A 145 -9.57 3.35 13.98
C GLU A 145 -8.23 3.21 14.69
N THR A 146 -7.66 1.99 14.68
CA THR A 146 -6.35 1.74 15.30
C THR A 146 -5.22 2.49 14.60
N ALA A 147 -5.25 2.58 13.26
CA ALA A 147 -4.26 3.35 12.50
C ALA A 147 -4.34 4.86 12.81
N GLN A 148 -5.55 5.41 12.97
CA GLN A 148 -5.75 6.79 13.39
C GLN A 148 -5.19 7.05 14.80
N LEU A 149 -5.39 6.11 15.75
CA LEU A 149 -4.79 6.19 17.07
C LEU A 149 -3.26 6.14 17.04
N LEU A 150 -2.67 5.32 16.18
CA LEU A 150 -1.22 5.25 15.97
C LEU A 150 -0.66 6.57 15.43
N ILE A 151 -1.36 7.19 14.48
CA ILE A 151 -1.00 8.53 13.97
C ILE A 151 -1.11 9.59 15.08
N PHE A 152 -2.15 9.52 15.91
CA PHE A 152 -2.28 10.43 17.06
C PHE A 152 -1.12 10.27 18.06
N VAL A 153 -0.66 9.04 18.30
CA VAL A 153 0.46 8.75 19.23
C VAL A 153 1.80 9.15 18.63
N ASN A 154 2.00 8.93 17.34
CA ASN A 154 3.27 9.20 16.66
C ASN A 154 3.00 9.71 15.23
N PRO A 155 2.67 11.02 15.08
CA PRO A 155 2.31 11.61 13.80
C PRO A 155 3.45 11.64 12.78
N ASP A 156 4.70 11.61 13.25
CA ASP A 156 5.88 11.65 12.40
C ASP A 156 6.22 10.29 11.77
N LYS A 157 5.57 9.23 12.24
CA LYS A 157 5.79 7.88 11.72
C LYS A 157 4.99 7.64 10.45
N LYS A 158 5.71 7.75 9.36
CA LYS A 158 5.25 7.78 7.98
C LYS A 158 4.47 6.53 7.56
N GLU A 159 4.84 5.37 8.11
CA GLU A 159 4.22 4.08 7.82
C GLU A 159 2.74 4.04 8.21
N TYR A 160 2.34 4.75 9.26
CA TYR A 160 0.95 4.76 9.71
C TYR A 160 0.02 5.47 8.74
N TRP A 161 0.49 6.56 8.13
CA TRP A 161 -0.26 7.29 7.09
C TRP A 161 -0.46 6.42 5.83
N LYS A 162 0.58 5.68 5.42
CA LYS A 162 0.48 4.74 4.30
C LYS A 162 -0.49 3.60 4.58
N GLN A 163 -0.43 3.02 5.78
CA GLN A 163 -1.33 1.96 6.20
C GLN A 163 -2.78 2.43 6.22
N LEU A 164 -3.03 3.62 6.77
CA LEU A 164 -4.37 4.23 6.81
C LEU A 164 -4.91 4.46 5.39
N SER A 165 -4.10 5.04 4.50
CA SER A 165 -4.48 5.23 3.09
C SER A 165 -4.81 3.90 2.38
N GLY A 166 -3.98 2.87 2.58
CA GLY A 166 -4.23 1.54 2.04
C GLY A 166 -5.52 0.90 2.57
N LEU A 167 -5.84 1.10 3.84
CA LEU A 167 -7.07 0.62 4.46
C LEU A 167 -8.30 1.30 3.86
N TYR A 168 -8.27 2.61 3.68
CA TYR A 168 -9.36 3.35 3.01
C TYR A 168 -9.56 2.88 1.57
N TYR A 169 -8.47 2.62 0.83
CA TYR A 169 -8.54 2.06 -0.50
C TYR A 169 -9.26 0.70 -0.54
N THR A 170 -9.03 -0.16 0.45
CA THR A 170 -9.71 -1.48 0.54
C THR A 170 -11.19 -1.38 0.87
N GLN A 171 -11.67 -0.23 1.32
CA GLN A 171 -13.07 0.05 1.66
C GLN A 171 -13.77 0.91 0.60
N ASP A 172 -13.18 1.06 -0.60
CA ASP A 172 -13.66 1.94 -1.67
C ASP A 172 -13.88 3.40 -1.20
N ALA A 173 -13.16 3.81 -0.16
CA ALA A 173 -13.19 5.16 0.40
C ALA A 173 -12.14 6.03 -0.32
N ASP A 174 -12.39 6.32 -1.58
CA ASP A 174 -11.44 6.94 -2.49
C ASP A 174 -10.94 8.32 -2.05
N ASN A 175 -11.80 9.15 -1.47
CA ASN A 175 -11.41 10.51 -1.06
C ASN A 175 -10.46 10.47 0.15
N GLU A 176 -10.77 9.61 1.12
CA GLU A 176 -9.97 9.40 2.33
C GLU A 176 -8.64 8.71 1.99
N SER A 177 -8.65 7.79 1.02
CA SER A 177 -7.44 7.16 0.50
C SER A 177 -6.52 8.18 -0.18
N LEU A 178 -7.08 9.05 -1.04
CA LEU A 178 -6.34 10.13 -1.66
C LEU A 178 -5.76 11.09 -0.61
N ALA A 179 -6.55 11.51 0.38
CA ALA A 179 -6.09 12.40 1.44
C ALA A 179 -4.92 11.80 2.24
N GLY A 180 -4.97 10.49 2.52
CA GLY A 180 -3.88 9.78 3.18
C GLY A 180 -2.59 9.74 2.33
N LEU A 181 -2.72 9.50 1.02
CA LEU A 181 -1.58 9.53 0.10
C LEU A 181 -1.02 10.95 -0.11
N GLU A 182 -1.89 11.96 -0.19
CA GLU A 182 -1.46 13.37 -0.27
C GLU A 182 -0.64 13.77 0.95
N LEU A 183 -1.14 13.42 2.14
CA LEU A 183 -0.44 13.73 3.38
C LEU A 183 0.89 12.98 3.46
N ALA A 184 0.93 11.71 3.03
CA ALA A 184 2.16 10.97 2.90
C ALA A 184 3.15 11.64 1.93
N TYR A 185 2.69 12.20 0.82
CA TYR A 185 3.51 12.94 -0.13
C TYR A 185 4.05 14.24 0.47
N GLU A 186 3.21 15.04 1.13
CA GLU A 186 3.60 16.32 1.75
C GLU A 186 4.62 16.12 2.90
N GLN A 187 4.51 15.02 3.62
CA GLN A 187 5.48 14.63 4.65
C GLN A 187 6.76 13.97 4.06
N ASN A 188 6.94 13.95 2.73
CA ASN A 188 8.05 13.29 2.05
C ASN A 188 8.22 11.82 2.46
N THR A 189 7.12 11.10 2.57
CA THR A 189 7.09 9.73 3.07
C THR A 189 6.96 8.69 1.97
N LEU A 190 6.61 9.13 0.75
CA LEU A 190 6.63 8.26 -0.42
C LEU A 190 8.09 7.95 -0.77
N THR A 191 8.42 6.68 -0.90
CA THR A 191 9.82 6.24 -1.02
C THR A 191 10.10 5.44 -2.29
N ASN A 192 9.07 5.09 -3.04
CA ASN A 192 9.23 4.28 -4.25
C ASN A 192 8.37 4.78 -5.40
N GLU A 193 8.76 4.39 -6.62
CA GLU A 193 8.11 4.77 -7.87
C GLU A 193 6.61 4.48 -7.88
N LYS A 194 6.22 3.29 -7.40
CA LYS A 194 4.82 2.87 -7.41
C LYS A 194 3.93 3.84 -6.62
N GLU A 195 4.36 4.29 -5.45
CA GLU A 195 3.60 5.22 -4.60
C GLU A 195 3.37 6.57 -5.29
N TYR A 196 4.40 7.12 -5.96
CA TYR A 196 4.27 8.35 -6.74
C TYR A 196 3.33 8.20 -7.93
N LEU A 197 3.42 7.08 -8.64
CA LEU A 197 2.56 6.82 -9.81
C LEU A 197 1.12 6.55 -9.40
N ASP A 198 0.89 5.83 -8.29
CA ASP A 198 -0.44 5.57 -7.77
C ASP A 198 -1.12 6.87 -7.32
N LEU A 199 -0.42 7.74 -6.58
CA LEU A 199 -0.92 9.07 -6.22
C LEU A 199 -1.24 9.90 -7.47
N SER A 200 -0.36 9.88 -8.48
CA SER A 200 -0.57 10.63 -9.72
C SER A 200 -1.79 10.14 -10.50
N ARG A 201 -1.99 8.81 -10.59
CA ARG A 201 -3.19 8.22 -11.21
C ARG A 201 -4.46 8.58 -10.44
N TYR A 202 -4.40 8.62 -9.11
CA TYR A 202 -5.51 9.09 -8.27
C TYR A 202 -5.86 10.54 -8.56
N TYR A 203 -4.86 11.42 -8.69
CA TYR A 203 -5.09 12.80 -9.08
C TYR A 203 -5.77 12.91 -10.45
N LEU A 204 -5.35 12.10 -11.44
CA LEU A 204 -5.99 12.08 -12.74
C LEU A 204 -7.43 11.58 -12.68
N TYR A 205 -7.68 10.53 -11.91
CA TYR A 205 -9.03 10.01 -11.67
C TYR A 205 -9.95 11.07 -11.04
N LYS A 206 -9.44 11.88 -10.12
CA LYS A 206 -10.16 13.03 -9.53
C LYS A 206 -10.13 14.29 -10.39
N ASN A 207 -9.66 14.21 -11.63
CA ASN A 207 -9.54 15.35 -12.55
C ASN A 207 -8.67 16.50 -12.00
N LEU A 208 -7.55 16.16 -11.37
CA LEU A 208 -6.55 17.07 -10.80
C LEU A 208 -5.20 16.95 -11.54
N PRO A 209 -5.14 17.22 -12.87
CA PRO A 209 -3.95 16.93 -13.67
C PRO A 209 -2.72 17.76 -13.26
N GLN A 210 -2.90 18.96 -12.72
CA GLN A 210 -1.77 19.78 -12.24
C GLN A 210 -1.04 19.13 -11.07
N LYS A 211 -1.78 18.52 -10.13
CA LYS A 211 -1.19 17.77 -9.00
C LYS A 211 -0.48 16.52 -9.50
N ALA A 212 -1.08 15.78 -10.45
CA ALA A 212 -0.45 14.62 -11.07
C ALA A 212 0.88 14.97 -11.72
N ILE A 213 0.91 16.01 -12.55
CA ILE A 213 2.13 16.52 -13.22
C ILE A 213 3.20 16.86 -12.19
N LYS A 214 2.85 17.64 -11.15
CA LYS A 214 3.78 18.02 -10.10
C LYS A 214 4.39 16.79 -9.41
N THR A 215 3.58 15.80 -9.10
CA THR A 215 4.01 14.59 -8.40
C THR A 215 4.93 13.73 -9.26
N ILE A 216 4.56 13.48 -10.53
CA ILE A 216 5.38 12.68 -11.46
C ILE A 216 6.72 13.38 -11.70
N ARG A 217 6.69 14.67 -12.00
CA ARG A 217 7.92 15.45 -12.26
C ARG A 217 8.85 15.46 -11.06
N TYR A 218 8.31 15.73 -9.86
CA TYR A 218 9.12 15.69 -8.65
C TYR A 218 9.75 14.30 -8.45
N GLY A 219 9.00 13.22 -8.72
CA GLY A 219 9.52 11.86 -8.65
C GLY A 219 10.65 11.60 -9.64
N ILE A 220 10.54 12.10 -10.88
CA ILE A 220 11.58 12.01 -11.92
C ILE A 220 12.80 12.86 -11.53
N ASP A 221 12.60 14.14 -11.15
CA ASP A 221 13.66 15.07 -10.78
C ASP A 221 14.50 14.56 -9.56
N THR A 222 13.88 13.81 -8.66
CA THR A 222 14.53 13.21 -7.49
C THR A 222 15.08 11.79 -7.75
N GLY A 223 14.87 11.24 -8.94
CA GLY A 223 15.31 9.88 -9.31
C GLY A 223 14.52 8.76 -8.66
N ILE A 224 13.39 9.05 -7.99
CA ILE A 224 12.50 8.05 -7.40
C ILE A 224 11.64 7.39 -8.47
N VAL A 225 11.17 8.18 -9.45
CA VAL A 225 10.42 7.71 -10.61
C VAL A 225 11.38 7.62 -11.79
N SER A 226 11.42 6.47 -12.43
CA SER A 226 12.31 6.22 -13.55
C SER A 226 11.90 7.02 -14.80
N GLU A 227 12.88 7.48 -15.56
CA GLU A 227 12.67 8.00 -16.90
C GLU A 227 12.35 6.83 -17.83
N SER A 228 11.07 6.49 -17.96
CA SER A 228 10.60 5.38 -18.78
C SER A 228 9.53 5.84 -19.75
N LYS A 229 9.36 5.10 -20.86
CA LYS A 229 8.28 5.33 -21.82
C LYS A 229 6.92 5.49 -21.14
N LYS A 230 6.57 4.56 -20.23
CA LYS A 230 5.28 4.56 -19.54
C LYS A 230 5.07 5.78 -18.65
N ASN A 231 6.12 6.24 -17.99
CA ASN A 231 6.03 7.39 -17.08
C ASN A 231 5.95 8.70 -17.85
N TYR A 232 6.65 8.84 -18.97
CA TYR A 232 6.50 9.97 -19.87
C TYR A 232 5.14 9.96 -20.59
N GLU A 233 4.61 8.80 -20.97
CA GLU A 233 3.24 8.70 -21.51
C GLU A 233 2.18 9.15 -20.48
N LEU A 234 2.33 8.76 -19.20
CA LEU A 234 1.45 9.20 -18.12
C LEU A 234 1.53 10.72 -17.89
N LEU A 235 2.74 11.27 -17.98
CA LEU A 235 2.96 12.72 -17.88
C LEU A 235 2.34 13.44 -19.07
N ALA A 236 2.50 12.92 -20.28
CA ALA A 236 1.88 13.44 -21.49
C ALA A 236 0.34 13.43 -21.38
N ASP A 237 -0.25 12.32 -20.93
CA ASP A 237 -1.70 12.20 -20.74
C ASP A 237 -2.21 13.22 -19.71
N SER A 238 -1.43 13.47 -18.66
CA SER A 238 -1.74 14.53 -17.69
C SER A 238 -1.79 15.91 -18.30
N TYR A 239 -0.86 16.23 -19.21
CA TYR A 239 -0.84 17.50 -19.94
C TYR A 239 -1.99 17.59 -20.96
N PHE A 240 -2.38 16.48 -21.62
CA PHE A 240 -3.54 16.48 -22.51
C PHE A 240 -4.85 16.74 -21.75
N ILE A 241 -5.02 16.15 -20.55
CA ILE A 241 -6.16 16.46 -19.68
C ILE A 241 -6.16 17.95 -19.28
N LEU A 242 -4.99 18.52 -19.02
CA LEU A 242 -4.82 19.95 -18.72
C LEU A 242 -5.03 20.85 -19.96
N LYS A 243 -5.20 20.27 -21.17
CA LYS A 243 -5.29 20.94 -22.46
C LYS A 243 -4.00 21.67 -22.88
N ASP A 244 -2.86 21.34 -22.27
CA ASP A 244 -1.53 21.80 -22.70
C ASP A 244 -0.96 20.78 -23.71
N ARG A 245 -1.47 20.85 -24.94
CA ARG A 245 -1.13 19.87 -25.98
C ARG A 245 0.33 19.92 -26.38
N ALA A 246 0.92 21.10 -26.40
CA ALA A 246 2.33 21.29 -26.77
C ALA A 246 3.25 20.48 -25.84
N LYS A 247 3.05 20.59 -24.51
CA LYS A 247 3.81 19.80 -23.55
C LYS A 247 3.46 18.33 -23.61
N GLY A 248 2.20 17.99 -23.85
CA GLY A 248 1.78 16.59 -24.05
C GLY A 248 2.52 15.93 -25.20
N ILE A 249 2.63 16.63 -26.36
CA ILE A 249 3.40 16.16 -27.52
C ILE A 249 4.88 16.04 -27.16
N GLN A 250 5.47 17.03 -26.50
CA GLN A 250 6.88 16.99 -26.10
C GLN A 250 7.20 15.72 -25.27
N TYR A 251 6.39 15.41 -24.24
CA TYR A 251 6.63 14.22 -23.43
C TYR A 251 6.36 12.89 -24.17
N LEU A 252 5.47 12.88 -25.17
CA LEU A 252 5.36 11.71 -26.06
C LEU A 252 6.58 11.58 -26.98
N GLU A 253 7.18 12.67 -27.43
CA GLU A 253 8.43 12.64 -28.19
C GLU A 253 9.59 12.08 -27.35
N GLU A 254 9.73 12.52 -26.09
CA GLU A 254 10.69 11.97 -25.14
C GLU A 254 10.44 10.47 -24.90
N SER A 255 9.19 10.05 -24.73
CA SER A 255 8.80 8.65 -24.63
C SER A 255 9.22 7.83 -25.86
N LEU A 256 9.00 8.37 -27.06
CA LEU A 256 9.32 7.70 -28.32
C LEU A 256 10.85 7.57 -28.55
N GLN A 257 11.64 8.50 -28.00
CA GLN A 257 13.11 8.42 -28.03
C GLN A 257 13.64 7.29 -27.16
N LEU A 258 12.97 7.00 -26.03
CA LEU A 258 13.36 5.90 -25.15
C LEU A 258 13.01 4.53 -25.75
N GLU A 259 11.84 4.42 -26.37
CA GLU A 259 11.36 3.19 -26.97
C GLU A 259 10.46 3.48 -28.17
N SER A 260 10.89 3.04 -29.35
CA SER A 260 10.11 3.21 -30.58
C SER A 260 8.81 2.42 -30.53
N ASP A 261 7.67 3.11 -30.68
CA ASP A 261 6.35 2.49 -30.65
C ASP A 261 5.43 3.14 -31.71
N PRO A 262 4.83 2.33 -32.59
CA PRO A 262 3.94 2.85 -33.63
C PRO A 262 2.70 3.55 -33.08
N ASN A 263 2.19 3.15 -31.91
CA ASN A 263 1.01 3.79 -31.33
C ASN A 263 1.35 5.18 -30.75
N THR A 264 2.52 5.30 -30.11
CA THR A 264 3.00 6.57 -29.60
C THR A 264 3.28 7.54 -30.75
N ALA A 265 3.95 7.10 -31.81
CA ALA A 265 4.17 7.92 -33.02
C ALA A 265 2.84 8.35 -33.65
N PHE A 266 1.87 7.44 -33.79
CA PHE A 266 0.53 7.79 -34.29
C PHE A 266 -0.18 8.79 -33.41
N LYS A 267 -0.07 8.65 -32.08
CA LYS A 267 -0.68 9.56 -31.10
C LYS A 267 -0.11 10.98 -31.22
N ILE A 268 1.22 11.10 -31.35
CA ILE A 268 1.88 12.40 -31.61
C ILE A 268 1.35 13.01 -32.93
N GLY A 269 1.40 12.25 -34.02
CA GLY A 269 0.93 12.72 -35.33
C GLY A 269 -0.52 13.16 -35.31
N ARG A 270 -1.40 12.43 -34.63
CA ARG A 270 -2.81 12.79 -34.49
C ARG A 270 -3.01 14.08 -33.69
N PHE A 271 -2.31 14.27 -32.57
CA PHE A 271 -2.42 15.51 -31.80
C PHE A 271 -1.85 16.72 -32.55
N ALA A 272 -0.73 16.54 -33.23
CA ALA A 272 -0.18 17.61 -34.10
C ALA A 272 -1.16 17.95 -35.23
N PHE A 273 -1.84 16.95 -35.80
CA PHE A 273 -2.89 17.16 -36.82
C PHE A 273 -4.09 17.94 -36.24
N GLU A 274 -4.53 17.65 -35.01
CA GLU A 274 -5.62 18.38 -34.33
C GLU A 274 -5.23 19.85 -34.02
N GLU A 275 -3.94 20.15 -33.92
CA GLU A 275 -3.40 21.53 -33.75
C GLU A 275 -3.02 22.19 -35.07
N GLU A 276 -3.33 21.57 -36.22
CA GLU A 276 -2.99 22.06 -37.57
C GLU A 276 -1.48 22.21 -37.81
N ASP A 277 -0.63 21.57 -36.99
CA ASP A 277 0.80 21.46 -37.27
C ASP A 277 1.05 20.31 -38.27
N TRP A 278 0.79 20.63 -39.54
CA TRP A 278 0.81 19.65 -40.63
C TRP A 278 2.19 19.01 -40.83
N ASN A 279 3.27 19.76 -40.59
CA ASN A 279 4.62 19.24 -40.70
C ASN A 279 4.93 18.18 -39.65
N THR A 280 4.65 18.49 -38.40
CA THR A 280 4.82 17.55 -37.26
C THR A 280 3.86 16.38 -37.40
N ALA A 281 2.60 16.61 -37.80
CA ALA A 281 1.62 15.59 -38.06
C ALA A 281 2.12 14.58 -39.10
N PHE A 282 2.50 15.05 -40.26
CA PHE A 282 2.98 14.17 -41.34
C PHE A 282 4.25 13.40 -40.91
N LYS A 283 5.22 14.08 -40.28
CA LYS A 283 6.46 13.45 -39.77
C LYS A 283 6.17 12.22 -38.90
N TYR A 284 5.33 12.39 -37.88
CA TYR A 284 5.08 11.32 -36.91
C TYR A 284 4.08 10.26 -37.40
N LEU A 285 3.13 10.62 -38.27
CA LEU A 285 2.29 9.65 -38.96
C LEU A 285 3.14 8.78 -39.91
N GLN A 286 4.11 9.35 -40.58
CA GLN A 286 5.06 8.60 -41.42
C GLN A 286 5.93 7.66 -40.57
N GLU A 287 6.39 8.12 -39.41
CA GLU A 287 7.13 7.27 -38.47
C GLU A 287 6.25 6.11 -37.94
N ALA A 288 4.99 6.39 -37.60
CA ALA A 288 4.03 5.36 -37.23
C ALA A 288 3.85 4.30 -38.33
N LYS A 289 3.74 4.73 -39.60
CA LYS A 289 3.65 3.83 -40.77
C LYS A 289 4.92 3.00 -40.94
N LYS A 290 6.09 3.60 -40.79
CA LYS A 290 7.38 2.90 -40.85
C LYS A 290 7.52 1.88 -39.73
N LEU A 291 7.03 2.15 -38.53
CA LEU A 291 6.97 1.26 -37.39
C LEU A 291 5.83 0.23 -37.47
N LYS A 292 5.12 0.16 -38.60
CA LYS A 292 4.03 -0.78 -38.88
C LYS A 292 2.82 -0.63 -37.95
N TYR A 293 2.35 0.59 -37.75
CA TYR A 293 1.08 0.85 -37.08
C TYR A 293 -0.06 0.12 -37.77
N ASN A 294 -0.85 -0.65 -37.03
CA ASN A 294 -1.84 -1.58 -37.59
C ASN A 294 -3.23 -1.52 -36.96
N LYS A 295 -3.46 -0.64 -35.97
CA LYS A 295 -4.79 -0.55 -35.30
C LYS A 295 -5.85 0.07 -36.21
N ASN A 296 -5.47 1.04 -37.03
CA ASN A 296 -6.35 1.71 -37.97
C ASN A 296 -5.50 2.29 -39.14
N PRO A 297 -4.99 1.42 -40.02
CA PRO A 297 -4.06 1.83 -41.08
C PRO A 297 -4.71 2.76 -42.10
N GLY A 298 -5.98 2.57 -42.42
CA GLY A 298 -6.71 3.45 -43.33
C GLY A 298 -6.83 4.88 -42.80
N ARG A 299 -7.15 5.03 -41.50
CA ARG A 299 -7.16 6.35 -40.85
C ARG A 299 -5.79 7.01 -40.85
N LEU A 300 -4.72 6.22 -40.65
CA LEU A 300 -3.35 6.72 -40.71
C LEU A 300 -3.09 7.34 -42.08
N ASP A 301 -3.44 6.66 -43.16
CA ASP A 301 -3.25 7.14 -44.53
C ASP A 301 -4.13 8.36 -44.83
N ILE A 302 -5.37 8.42 -44.37
CA ILE A 302 -6.22 9.62 -44.48
C ILE A 302 -5.55 10.83 -43.82
N LEU A 303 -5.08 10.70 -42.58
CA LEU A 303 -4.45 11.81 -41.87
C LEU A 303 -3.16 12.28 -42.56
N MET A 304 -2.36 11.34 -43.10
CA MET A 304 -1.17 11.66 -43.89
C MET A 304 -1.54 12.37 -45.18
N GLY A 305 -2.58 11.92 -45.86
CA GLY A 305 -3.09 12.56 -47.08
C GLY A 305 -3.54 13.97 -46.84
N ILE A 306 -4.33 14.22 -45.80
CA ILE A 306 -4.80 15.55 -45.41
C ILE A 306 -3.62 16.47 -45.05
N SER A 307 -2.69 15.98 -44.23
CA SER A 307 -1.51 16.77 -43.83
C SER A 307 -0.70 17.24 -45.06
N LEU A 308 -0.52 16.38 -46.05
CA LEU A 308 0.16 16.72 -47.28
C LEU A 308 -0.65 17.70 -48.18
N TYR A 309 -1.97 17.56 -48.19
CA TYR A 309 -2.86 18.49 -48.86
C TYR A 309 -2.71 19.90 -48.30
N GLU A 310 -2.78 20.06 -46.99
CA GLU A 310 -2.62 21.34 -46.29
C GLU A 310 -1.20 21.95 -46.49
N LEU A 311 -0.21 21.09 -46.68
CA LEU A 311 1.16 21.52 -47.05
C LEU A 311 1.31 21.83 -48.55
N GLY A 312 0.24 21.78 -49.33
CA GLY A 312 0.26 22.07 -50.79
C GLY A 312 0.84 20.95 -51.65
N ASN A 313 1.07 19.78 -51.11
CA ASN A 313 1.66 18.66 -51.82
C ASN A 313 0.60 17.68 -52.33
N TYR A 314 -0.22 18.16 -53.26
CA TYR A 314 -1.41 17.45 -53.77
C TYR A 314 -1.08 16.10 -54.41
N GLN A 315 0.02 15.99 -55.15
CA GLN A 315 0.39 14.77 -55.83
C GLN A 315 0.74 13.63 -54.81
N LYS A 316 1.47 13.96 -53.75
CA LYS A 316 1.75 12.96 -52.73
C LYS A 316 0.51 12.66 -51.86
N SER A 317 -0.34 13.66 -51.63
CA SER A 317 -1.61 13.48 -50.92
C SER A 317 -2.47 12.42 -51.57
N LYS A 318 -2.63 12.43 -52.95
CA LYS A 318 -3.35 11.41 -53.71
C LYS A 318 -2.84 9.98 -53.45
N ILE A 319 -1.52 9.81 -53.27
CA ILE A 319 -0.95 8.48 -53.02
C ILE A 319 -1.51 7.90 -51.68
N PHE A 320 -1.58 8.69 -50.63
CA PHE A 320 -2.06 8.24 -49.36
C PHE A 320 -3.58 8.00 -49.35
N PHE A 321 -4.35 8.82 -50.03
CA PHE A 321 -5.78 8.58 -50.20
C PHE A 321 -6.03 7.28 -51.03
N ASN A 322 -5.24 7.01 -52.04
CA ASN A 322 -5.33 5.74 -52.79
C ASN A 322 -4.98 4.53 -51.89
N ASN A 323 -3.97 4.64 -50.99
CA ASN A 323 -3.67 3.58 -50.05
C ASN A 323 -4.84 3.36 -49.06
N ALA A 324 -5.52 4.44 -48.68
CA ALA A 324 -6.65 4.36 -47.73
C ALA A 324 -7.89 3.68 -48.32
N LEU A 325 -8.00 3.58 -49.69
CA LEU A 325 -9.06 2.82 -50.35
C LEU A 325 -9.01 1.31 -50.06
N GLU A 326 -7.83 0.80 -49.70
CA GLU A 326 -7.67 -0.64 -49.39
C GLU A 326 -8.39 -1.03 -48.07
N PHE A 327 -8.85 -0.08 -47.27
CA PHE A 327 -9.44 -0.31 -45.96
C PHE A 327 -10.90 0.17 -45.97
N ASP A 328 -11.84 -0.74 -45.68
CA ASP A 328 -13.28 -0.45 -45.70
C ASP A 328 -13.68 0.73 -44.83
N GLU A 329 -13.06 0.87 -43.65
CA GLU A 329 -13.35 1.95 -42.68
C GLU A 329 -12.96 3.34 -43.16
N SER A 330 -12.05 3.48 -44.14
CA SER A 330 -11.57 4.76 -44.69
C SER A 330 -11.98 5.00 -46.15
N LYS A 331 -12.54 4.02 -46.80
CA LYS A 331 -12.83 4.03 -48.26
C LYS A 331 -13.67 5.25 -48.68
N ILE A 332 -14.79 5.48 -48.01
CA ILE A 332 -15.69 6.59 -48.31
C ILE A 332 -14.97 7.96 -48.17
N SER A 333 -14.17 8.11 -47.13
CA SER A 333 -13.39 9.34 -46.90
C SER A 333 -12.33 9.49 -47.97
N ALA A 334 -11.64 8.41 -48.34
CA ALA A 334 -10.61 8.45 -49.38
C ALA A 334 -11.19 8.81 -50.76
N GLU A 335 -12.31 8.21 -51.18
CA GLU A 335 -13.04 8.53 -52.39
C GLU A 335 -13.45 10.00 -52.46
N GLY A 336 -13.96 10.54 -51.32
CA GLY A 336 -14.32 11.97 -51.24
C GLY A 336 -13.14 12.92 -51.45
N TRP A 337 -12.00 12.61 -50.81
CA TRP A 337 -10.80 13.42 -50.99
C TRP A 337 -10.21 13.33 -52.41
N LEU A 338 -10.21 12.14 -53.01
CA LEU A 338 -9.73 11.97 -54.40
C LEU A 338 -10.59 12.73 -55.38
N SER A 339 -11.93 12.62 -55.26
CA SER A 339 -12.86 13.41 -56.11
C SER A 339 -12.61 14.92 -55.99
N TYR A 340 -12.45 15.39 -54.73
CA TYR A 340 -12.18 16.80 -54.47
C TYR A 340 -10.85 17.27 -55.11
N LEU A 341 -9.79 16.47 -55.06
CA LEU A 341 -8.50 16.75 -55.67
C LEU A 341 -8.56 16.72 -57.20
N ASP A 342 -9.41 15.89 -57.82
CA ASP A 342 -9.61 15.82 -59.25
C ASP A 342 -10.37 17.07 -59.75
N ASP A 343 -11.37 17.54 -58.99
CA ASP A 343 -12.14 18.75 -59.31
C ASP A 343 -11.25 20.02 -59.22
N LEU A 344 -10.21 20.01 -58.36
CA LEU A 344 -9.23 21.09 -58.29
C LEU A 344 -8.23 21.11 -59.46
N GLY A 345 -8.25 20.08 -60.34
CA GLY A 345 -7.34 19.98 -61.48
C GLY A 345 -5.88 19.71 -61.09
N SER A 346 -5.68 19.16 -59.93
CA SER A 346 -4.37 18.88 -59.32
C SER A 346 -3.93 17.39 -59.40
#